data_41db7dfa9906cd7cd6bc099bdcd5c569
#
_entry.id   41db7dfa9906cd7cd6bc099bdcd5c569
#
_cell.length_a   1.000
_cell.length_b   1.000
_cell.length_c   1.000
_cell.angle_alpha   90.00
_cell.angle_beta   90.00
_cell.angle_gamma   90.00
#
_symmetry.space_group_name_H-M   'P 1'
#
loop_
_entity.id
_entity.type
_entity.pdbx_description
1 polymer ?
#
loop_
_entity_poly.entity_id
_entity_poly.type
_entity_poly.pdbx_seq_one_letter_code
_entity_poly.pdbx_strand_id
1 'polypeptide(L)'
;MIGPRIKARPLFHRRNAACLLLLVFAMALTLSAFAEVGLARDGRLPLGLPLYGGGLALLALVAYAVQSKFAPYADPLLLPLAVALNGLGLAMIYRLDLDTSAQKQAALSTGEVAKDAADAKTQLLWSFVGIALFVAAVLIMRDTGKSGARLSFTPKTAQRYPYLIGFAAVIFLLLPIVPGIGTSINGARVWIRVGAFSLQPGEFAKIMLVILFAGYLVNKRQAMSLIGKKIGPVSLPRARDLGPIMVIWIFCLGVLFVQKDLGTALLYFGLFISMIYIATQRASWVLIGVGLLAAGIVIATMLPFMSHVNQRIDIWKNPEPYFDGGCVVGGKVVPVNPDTELFKQEVAVSGRKLGAGLRACDKLGGKFADSAQLMKGLFALGQGGVLGTGLGQGEPWRTPLAFSDFIFDSLGEEIGLTGLMALLLMYALIVQRGMKTAIAARDPFLKLFAGGVSFILALQVFLIVGGVTKLIPLTGLATPFLAQGGSSLMANWILIAILVRLSHDARKPAPKAIQEEGMTQVVSMRQAPGQ
;
A
#
# COMPACT_ATOMS: atom_id res chain seq x y z
N MET A 1 -24.20 18.18 48.23
CA MET A 1 -24.00 16.72 48.08
C MET A 1 -23.33 16.45 46.72
N ILE A 2 -22.05 16.09 46.75
CA ILE A 2 -21.25 15.83 45.55
C ILE A 2 -21.57 14.39 45.11
N GLY A 3 -22.31 14.25 44.02
CA GLY A 3 -22.64 12.94 43.42
C GLY A 3 -21.39 12.18 42.95
N PRO A 4 -21.38 10.85 43.04
CA PRO A 4 -20.18 10.05 42.76
C PRO A 4 -19.74 10.24 41.32
N ARG A 5 -18.50 10.68 41.09
CA ARG A 5 -17.81 10.66 39.81
C ARG A 5 -17.72 9.20 39.35
N ILE A 6 -18.59 8.78 38.46
CA ILE A 6 -18.49 7.47 37.80
C ILE A 6 -17.17 7.42 37.07
N LYS A 7 -16.23 6.64 37.60
CA LYS A 7 -14.91 6.39 37.02
C LYS A 7 -15.07 5.64 35.71
N ALA A 8 -15.01 6.33 34.57
CA ALA A 8 -14.94 5.74 33.23
C ALA A 8 -13.57 5.05 32.95
N ARG A 9 -12.82 4.72 33.99
CA ARG A 9 -11.45 4.20 33.93
C ARG A 9 -11.28 2.72 33.51
N PRO A 10 -12.19 1.75 33.73
CA PRO A 10 -11.86 0.34 33.51
C PRO A 10 -11.80 -0.07 32.03
N LEU A 11 -12.61 0.53 31.15
CA LEU A 11 -12.58 0.20 29.69
C LEU A 11 -11.36 0.76 28.96
N PHE A 12 -10.86 1.90 29.41
CA PHE A 12 -9.66 2.56 28.90
C PHE A 12 -8.40 1.71 29.17
N HIS A 13 -8.24 1.22 30.40
CA HIS A 13 -7.10 0.37 30.76
C HIS A 13 -7.09 -0.97 30.02
N ARG A 14 -8.26 -1.59 29.82
CA ARG A 14 -8.36 -2.88 29.12
C ARG A 14 -7.94 -2.79 27.66
N ARG A 15 -8.28 -1.72 26.94
CA ARG A 15 -7.90 -1.55 25.53
C ARG A 15 -6.41 -1.30 25.33
N ASN A 16 -5.83 -0.44 26.15
CA ASN A 16 -4.41 -0.17 26.11
C ASN A 16 -3.60 -1.41 26.51
N ALA A 17 -4.05 -2.16 27.51
CA ALA A 17 -3.44 -3.42 27.89
C ALA A 17 -3.51 -4.47 26.79
N ALA A 18 -4.66 -4.59 26.10
CA ALA A 18 -4.80 -5.49 24.96
C ALA A 18 -3.87 -5.09 23.79
N CYS A 19 -3.77 -3.78 23.50
CA CYS A 19 -2.85 -3.29 22.46
C CYS A 19 -1.38 -3.59 22.82
N LEU A 20 -1.00 -3.39 24.09
CA LEU A 20 0.36 -3.69 24.55
C LEU A 20 0.67 -5.19 24.48
N LEU A 21 -0.25 -6.04 24.93
CA LEU A 21 -0.08 -7.49 24.86
C LEU A 21 0.10 -7.97 23.41
N LEU A 22 -0.74 -7.47 22.50
CA LEU A 22 -0.63 -7.78 21.08
C LEU A 22 0.66 -7.24 20.46
N LEU A 23 1.12 -6.07 20.93
CA LEU A 23 2.39 -5.49 20.49
C LEU A 23 3.58 -6.33 20.97
N VAL A 24 3.55 -6.80 22.21
CA VAL A 24 4.56 -7.73 22.73
C VAL A 24 4.59 -9.02 21.91
N PHE A 25 3.41 -9.56 21.57
CA PHE A 25 3.32 -10.75 20.71
C PHE A 25 3.88 -10.47 19.31
N ALA A 26 3.54 -9.33 18.69
CA ALA A 26 4.08 -8.91 17.40
C ALA A 26 5.61 -8.78 17.42
N MET A 27 6.16 -8.25 18.50
CA MET A 27 7.61 -8.14 18.67
C MET A 27 8.26 -9.49 18.93
N ALA A 28 7.63 -10.38 19.72
CA ALA A 28 8.11 -11.74 19.90
C ALA A 28 8.19 -12.50 18.56
N LEU A 29 7.14 -12.39 17.72
CA LEU A 29 7.12 -12.95 16.37
C LEU A 29 8.25 -12.41 15.49
N THR A 30 8.49 -11.10 15.54
CA THR A 30 9.58 -10.45 14.79
C THR A 30 10.95 -10.94 15.26
N LEU A 31 11.18 -10.97 16.58
CA LEU A 31 12.45 -11.40 17.16
C LEU A 31 12.72 -12.88 16.90
N SER A 32 11.69 -13.75 16.96
CA SER A 32 11.84 -15.16 16.61
C SER A 32 12.23 -15.34 15.14
N ALA A 33 11.59 -14.59 14.22
CA ALA A 33 11.95 -14.63 12.80
C ALA A 33 13.42 -14.24 12.55
N PHE A 34 13.91 -13.18 13.21
CA PHE A 34 15.34 -12.80 13.14
C PHE A 34 16.24 -13.88 13.74
N ALA A 35 15.87 -14.46 14.88
CA ALA A 35 16.64 -15.50 15.54
C ALA A 35 16.74 -16.76 14.67
N GLU A 36 15.63 -17.19 14.07
CA GLU A 36 15.59 -18.34 13.15
C GLU A 36 16.51 -18.14 11.94
N VAL A 37 16.46 -16.95 11.29
CA VAL A 37 17.35 -16.62 10.18
C VAL A 37 18.82 -16.76 10.58
N GLY A 38 19.24 -16.24 11.75
CA GLY A 38 20.63 -16.34 12.18
C GLY A 38 21.04 -17.76 12.58
N LEU A 39 20.16 -18.49 13.26
CA LEU A 39 20.43 -19.88 13.64
C LEU A 39 20.52 -20.79 12.40
N ALA A 40 19.66 -20.57 11.40
CA ALA A 40 19.68 -21.36 10.16
C ALA A 40 20.92 -21.08 9.29
N ARG A 41 21.42 -19.84 9.26
CA ARG A 41 22.54 -19.44 8.38
C ARG A 41 23.91 -19.54 9.05
N ASP A 42 24.03 -19.06 10.28
CA ASP A 42 25.31 -18.88 10.96
C ASP A 42 25.47 -19.83 12.17
N GLY A 43 24.44 -20.63 12.51
CA GLY A 43 24.41 -21.47 13.71
C GLY A 43 24.41 -20.70 15.03
N ARG A 44 24.21 -19.38 14.99
CA ARG A 44 24.24 -18.48 16.15
C ARG A 44 23.20 -17.36 16.00
N LEU A 45 22.88 -16.70 17.12
CA LEU A 45 22.01 -15.53 17.08
C LEU A 45 22.68 -14.39 16.28
N PRO A 46 21.94 -13.68 15.41
CA PRO A 46 22.47 -12.60 14.60
C PRO A 46 23.05 -11.47 15.46
N LEU A 47 24.23 -11.00 15.17
CA LEU A 47 24.82 -9.82 15.82
C LEU A 47 23.97 -8.55 15.58
N GLY A 48 23.22 -8.51 14.48
CA GLY A 48 22.29 -7.43 14.14
C GLY A 48 20.96 -7.44 14.92
N LEU A 49 20.65 -8.52 15.66
CA LEU A 49 19.37 -8.65 16.38
C LEU A 49 19.07 -7.48 17.33
N PRO A 50 20.02 -6.97 18.15
CA PRO A 50 19.75 -5.80 19.00
C PRO A 50 19.46 -4.53 18.19
N LEU A 51 20.13 -4.33 17.07
CA LEU A 51 19.93 -3.15 16.22
C LEU A 51 18.58 -3.21 15.48
N TYR A 52 18.31 -4.29 14.75
CA TYR A 52 17.11 -4.39 13.91
C TYR A 52 15.87 -4.72 14.74
N GLY A 53 15.93 -5.76 15.55
CA GLY A 53 14.82 -6.17 16.40
C GLY A 53 14.60 -5.22 17.58
N GLY A 54 15.65 -4.87 18.32
CA GLY A 54 15.57 -3.93 19.44
C GLY A 54 15.24 -2.51 18.98
N GLY A 55 15.80 -2.03 17.86
CA GLY A 55 15.47 -0.75 17.27
C GLY A 55 13.99 -0.64 16.89
N LEU A 56 13.46 -1.65 16.19
CA LEU A 56 12.03 -1.70 15.85
C LEU A 56 11.14 -1.79 17.10
N ALA A 57 11.54 -2.55 18.12
CA ALA A 57 10.81 -2.65 19.39
C ALA A 57 10.70 -1.29 20.10
N LEU A 58 11.80 -0.54 20.16
CA LEU A 58 11.80 0.81 20.73
C LEU A 58 10.86 1.75 19.97
N LEU A 59 10.91 1.72 18.63
CA LEU A 59 10.03 2.52 17.78
C LEU A 59 8.55 2.15 17.97
N ALA A 60 8.24 0.86 18.07
CA ALA A 60 6.89 0.36 18.32
C ALA A 60 6.36 0.80 19.71
N LEU A 61 7.23 0.79 20.73
CA LEU A 61 6.87 1.29 22.07
C LEU A 61 6.60 2.81 22.07
N VAL A 62 7.38 3.59 21.32
CA VAL A 62 7.14 5.03 21.13
C VAL A 62 5.79 5.26 20.45
N ALA A 63 5.51 4.53 19.36
CA ALA A 63 4.22 4.61 18.67
C ALA A 63 3.05 4.26 19.60
N TYR A 64 3.19 3.19 20.40
CA TYR A 64 2.21 2.79 21.41
C TYR A 64 2.01 3.86 22.49
N ALA A 65 3.07 4.44 23.03
CA ALA A 65 2.98 5.50 24.05
C ALA A 65 2.22 6.72 23.51
N VAL A 66 2.49 7.13 22.26
CA VAL A 66 1.77 8.22 21.60
C VAL A 66 0.31 7.85 21.34
N GLN A 67 0.04 6.65 20.79
CA GLN A 67 -1.33 6.19 20.55
C GLN A 67 -2.12 6.11 21.85
N SER A 68 -1.57 5.52 22.92
CA SER A 68 -2.26 5.35 24.21
C SER A 68 -2.60 6.69 24.87
N LYS A 69 -1.75 7.71 24.70
CA LYS A 69 -1.95 9.04 25.25
C LYS A 69 -2.90 9.91 24.42
N PHE A 70 -2.75 9.91 23.09
CA PHE A 70 -3.45 10.85 22.20
C PHE A 70 -4.62 10.25 21.41
N ALA A 71 -4.69 8.92 21.30
CA ALA A 71 -5.79 8.20 20.66
C ALA A 71 -6.28 7.00 21.51
N PRO A 72 -6.68 7.22 22.79
CA PRO A 72 -6.96 6.14 23.75
C PRO A 72 -8.16 5.26 23.40
N TYR A 73 -9.07 5.72 22.55
CA TYR A 73 -10.23 4.93 22.08
C TYR A 73 -9.95 4.23 20.74
N ALA A 74 -8.71 4.29 20.23
CA ALA A 74 -8.32 3.64 19.00
C ALA A 74 -8.50 2.11 19.06
N ASP A 75 -8.56 1.50 17.87
CA ASP A 75 -8.61 0.04 17.77
C ASP A 75 -7.27 -0.56 18.22
N PRO A 76 -7.28 -1.53 19.13
CA PRO A 76 -6.05 -2.10 19.70
C PRO A 76 -5.26 -2.99 18.73
N LEU A 77 -5.86 -3.42 17.59
CA LEU A 77 -5.25 -4.34 16.63
C LEU A 77 -4.43 -3.63 15.56
N LEU A 78 -4.76 -2.38 15.19
CA LEU A 78 -4.18 -1.70 14.03
C LEU A 78 -2.65 -1.54 14.15
N LEU A 79 -2.18 -1.03 15.28
CA LEU A 79 -0.74 -0.80 15.51
C LEU A 79 0.05 -2.12 15.60
N PRO A 80 -0.35 -3.12 16.42
CA PRO A 80 0.39 -4.38 16.51
C PRO A 80 0.49 -5.14 15.19
N LEU A 81 -0.59 -5.17 14.39
CA LEU A 81 -0.58 -5.82 13.07
C LEU A 81 0.38 -5.13 12.10
N ALA A 82 0.39 -3.78 12.07
CA ALA A 82 1.34 -3.05 11.23
C ALA A 82 2.79 -3.28 11.67
N VAL A 83 3.06 -3.33 12.99
CA VAL A 83 4.39 -3.65 13.53
C VAL A 83 4.81 -5.07 13.19
N ALA A 84 3.91 -6.06 13.29
CA ALA A 84 4.21 -7.45 12.93
C ALA A 84 4.57 -7.58 11.45
N LEU A 85 3.78 -7.00 10.54
CA LEU A 85 4.07 -7.00 9.11
C LEU A 85 5.41 -6.30 8.80
N ASN A 86 5.66 -5.11 9.38
CA ASN A 86 6.92 -4.40 9.19
C ASN A 86 8.11 -5.18 9.75
N GLY A 87 7.94 -5.86 10.88
CA GLY A 87 8.97 -6.69 11.50
C GLY A 87 9.32 -7.92 10.68
N LEU A 88 8.30 -8.64 10.16
CA LEU A 88 8.52 -9.78 9.27
C LEU A 88 9.16 -9.36 7.95
N GLY A 89 8.73 -8.21 7.37
CA GLY A 89 9.37 -7.63 6.20
C GLY A 89 10.84 -7.30 6.44
N LEU A 90 11.15 -6.66 7.58
CA LEU A 90 12.51 -6.33 7.96
C LEU A 90 13.38 -7.59 8.18
N ALA A 91 12.81 -8.64 8.79
CA ALA A 91 13.51 -9.92 8.98
C ALA A 91 13.82 -10.59 7.64
N MET A 92 12.88 -10.58 6.69
CA MET A 92 13.09 -11.13 5.35
C MET A 92 14.10 -10.30 4.53
N ILE A 93 14.05 -8.96 4.62
CA ILE A 93 15.03 -8.10 3.97
C ILE A 93 16.42 -8.32 4.58
N TYR A 94 16.52 -8.48 5.90
CA TYR A 94 17.76 -8.87 6.56
C TYR A 94 18.30 -10.22 6.05
N ARG A 95 17.42 -11.20 5.90
CA ARG A 95 17.74 -12.51 5.32
C ARG A 95 18.33 -12.38 3.91
N LEU A 96 17.70 -11.58 3.06
CA LEU A 96 18.16 -11.31 1.69
C LEU A 96 19.47 -10.49 1.65
N ASP A 97 19.69 -9.59 2.60
CA ASP A 97 20.90 -8.78 2.70
C ASP A 97 22.12 -9.66 3.02
N LEU A 98 21.96 -10.72 3.82
CA LEU A 98 23.01 -11.70 4.08
C LEU A 98 23.47 -12.42 2.79
N ASP A 99 22.52 -12.82 1.93
CA ASP A 99 22.87 -13.47 0.66
C ASP A 99 23.50 -12.48 -0.33
N THR A 100 22.97 -11.25 -0.38
CA THR A 100 23.50 -10.22 -1.29
C THR A 100 24.88 -9.74 -0.87
N SER A 101 25.21 -9.72 0.42
CA SER A 101 26.54 -9.35 0.88
C SER A 101 27.60 -10.38 0.45
N ALA A 102 27.28 -11.67 0.48
CA ALA A 102 28.12 -12.73 -0.05
C ALA A 102 28.30 -12.61 -1.58
N GLN A 103 27.22 -12.31 -2.31
CA GLN A 103 27.27 -12.08 -3.76
C GLN A 103 28.02 -10.79 -4.14
N LYS A 104 27.86 -9.71 -3.36
CA LYS A 104 28.63 -8.46 -3.53
C LYS A 104 30.11 -8.71 -3.34
N GLN A 105 30.49 -9.52 -2.37
CA GLN A 105 31.88 -9.87 -2.11
C GLN A 105 32.49 -10.72 -3.24
N ALA A 106 31.69 -11.65 -3.80
CA ALA A 106 32.06 -12.40 -5.01
C ALA A 106 32.13 -11.51 -6.25
N ALA A 107 31.20 -10.58 -6.45
CA ALA A 107 31.18 -9.63 -7.56
C ALA A 107 32.29 -8.58 -7.50
N LEU A 108 32.73 -8.18 -6.30
CA LEU A 108 33.91 -7.31 -6.12
C LEU A 108 35.19 -7.99 -6.57
N SER A 109 35.27 -9.33 -6.44
CA SER A 109 36.41 -10.10 -6.93
C SER A 109 36.43 -10.28 -8.46
N THR A 110 35.25 -10.10 -9.12
CA THR A 110 35.08 -10.22 -10.59
C THR A 110 34.89 -8.88 -11.30
N GLY A 111 34.86 -7.74 -10.57
CA GLY A 111 34.69 -6.39 -11.15
C GLY A 111 33.24 -6.06 -11.57
N GLU A 112 32.26 -6.89 -11.24
CA GLU A 112 30.83 -6.63 -11.51
C GLU A 112 30.16 -5.92 -10.32
N VAL A 113 29.47 -4.81 -10.58
CA VAL A 113 28.74 -4.05 -9.56
C VAL A 113 27.31 -4.58 -9.45
N ALA A 114 26.97 -5.25 -8.36
CA ALA A 114 25.60 -5.62 -8.03
C ALA A 114 24.77 -4.34 -7.71
N LYS A 115 23.92 -3.92 -8.65
CA LYS A 115 23.19 -2.64 -8.58
C LYS A 115 21.92 -2.67 -7.74
N ASP A 116 21.27 -3.81 -7.59
CA ASP A 116 19.98 -3.95 -6.91
C ASP A 116 20.11 -5.01 -5.80
N ALA A 117 20.27 -4.55 -4.58
CA ALA A 117 20.48 -5.42 -3.43
C ALA A 117 19.52 -5.06 -2.28
N ALA A 118 19.12 -6.07 -1.53
CA ALA A 118 18.47 -5.88 -0.24
C ALA A 118 19.39 -5.11 0.72
N ASP A 119 18.82 -4.21 1.52
CA ASP A 119 19.55 -3.40 2.50
C ASP A 119 18.69 -3.23 3.76
N ALA A 120 18.99 -4.04 4.77
CA ALA A 120 18.26 -4.04 6.04
C ALA A 120 18.47 -2.75 6.84
N LYS A 121 19.63 -2.09 6.73
CA LYS A 121 19.90 -0.81 7.43
C LYS A 121 19.01 0.29 6.86
N THR A 122 18.95 0.38 5.55
CA THR A 122 18.08 1.34 4.86
C THR A 122 16.61 1.07 5.17
N GLN A 123 16.17 -0.19 5.25
CA GLN A 123 14.80 -0.53 5.62
C GLN A 123 14.47 -0.15 7.07
N LEU A 124 15.40 -0.35 8.02
CA LEU A 124 15.23 0.11 9.39
C LEU A 124 15.13 1.64 9.48
N LEU A 125 15.95 2.37 8.70
CA LEU A 125 15.86 3.84 8.60
C LEU A 125 14.48 4.28 8.09
N TRP A 126 13.96 3.63 7.05
CA TRP A 126 12.62 3.92 6.55
C TRP A 126 11.52 3.55 7.53
N SER A 127 11.70 2.50 8.33
CA SER A 127 10.79 2.16 9.44
C SER A 127 10.78 3.25 10.51
N PHE A 128 11.96 3.80 10.85
CA PHE A 128 12.06 4.96 11.73
C PHE A 128 11.31 6.18 11.19
N VAL A 129 11.56 6.55 9.94
CA VAL A 129 10.89 7.69 9.30
C VAL A 129 9.37 7.45 9.21
N GLY A 130 8.94 6.25 8.82
CA GLY A 130 7.54 5.88 8.74
C GLY A 130 6.82 5.98 10.09
N ILE A 131 7.42 5.44 11.16
CA ILE A 131 6.86 5.53 12.53
C ILE A 131 6.90 6.96 13.04
N ALA A 132 7.92 7.75 12.72
CA ALA A 132 7.94 9.19 13.05
C ALA A 132 6.79 9.94 12.35
N LEU A 133 6.50 9.62 11.08
CA LEU A 133 5.34 10.15 10.37
C LEU A 133 4.01 9.66 10.94
N PHE A 134 3.92 8.41 11.41
CA PHE A 134 2.77 7.90 12.16
C PHE A 134 2.53 8.76 13.41
N VAL A 135 3.57 8.97 14.22
CA VAL A 135 3.51 9.81 15.44
C VAL A 135 3.07 11.23 15.08
N ALA A 136 3.72 11.84 14.09
CA ALA A 136 3.37 13.18 13.62
C ALA A 136 1.90 13.26 13.16
N ALA A 137 1.43 12.30 12.35
CA ALA A 137 0.04 12.27 11.89
C ALA A 137 -0.97 12.13 13.04
N VAL A 138 -0.71 11.26 14.03
CA VAL A 138 -1.57 11.11 15.22
C VAL A 138 -1.63 12.41 16.02
N LEU A 139 -0.52 13.14 16.14
CA LEU A 139 -0.44 14.41 16.86
C LEU A 139 -1.11 15.56 16.10
N ILE A 140 -0.88 15.69 14.79
CA ILE A 140 -1.42 16.74 13.93
C ILE A 140 -2.95 16.59 13.78
N MET A 141 -3.45 15.37 13.68
CA MET A 141 -4.88 15.07 13.57
C MET A 141 -5.60 15.17 14.93
N ARG A 142 -4.92 15.56 16.00
CA ARG A 142 -5.52 15.70 17.33
C ARG A 142 -6.47 16.89 17.37
N ASP A 143 -7.68 16.65 17.87
CA ASP A 143 -8.64 17.71 18.17
C ASP A 143 -8.22 18.42 19.48
N THR A 144 -7.68 19.62 19.37
CA THR A 144 -7.13 20.37 20.51
C THR A 144 -8.18 21.18 21.28
N GLY A 145 -9.43 21.24 20.78
CA GLY A 145 -10.53 21.96 21.45
C GLY A 145 -10.30 23.47 21.68
N LYS A 146 -9.06 23.93 21.44
CA LYS A 146 -8.66 25.34 21.58
C LYS A 146 -8.42 25.92 20.19
N SER A 147 -9.13 26.98 19.88
CA SER A 147 -9.12 27.72 18.60
C SER A 147 -7.75 28.33 18.22
N GLY A 148 -6.64 27.92 18.80
CA GLY A 148 -5.33 28.54 18.64
C GLY A 148 -4.15 27.65 18.26
N ALA A 149 -4.34 26.33 18.08
CA ALA A 149 -3.21 25.48 17.65
C ALA A 149 -2.99 25.63 16.14
N ARG A 150 -1.94 26.34 15.76
CA ARG A 150 -1.55 26.68 14.38
C ARG A 150 -1.29 25.47 13.45
N LEU A 151 -1.26 24.25 13.95
CA LEU A 151 -0.89 23.03 13.23
C LEU A 151 -1.85 21.85 13.51
N SER A 152 -3.18 22.06 13.53
CA SER A 152 -4.10 20.91 13.60
C SER A 152 -4.77 20.67 12.25
N PHE A 153 -4.31 19.66 11.53
CA PHE A 153 -4.96 19.15 10.32
C PHE A 153 -5.94 18.06 10.70
N THR A 154 -7.11 18.47 11.21
CA THR A 154 -8.16 17.52 11.60
C THR A 154 -8.88 16.95 10.36
N PRO A 155 -9.61 15.83 10.48
CA PRO A 155 -10.46 15.34 9.40
C PRO A 155 -11.47 16.38 8.89
N LYS A 156 -11.95 17.28 9.75
CA LYS A 156 -12.82 18.41 9.35
C LYS A 156 -12.10 19.41 8.43
N THR A 157 -10.82 19.67 8.68
CA THR A 157 -9.99 20.51 7.80
C THR A 157 -9.80 19.86 6.44
N ALA A 158 -9.53 18.55 6.42
CA ALA A 158 -9.43 17.78 5.17
C ALA A 158 -10.74 17.83 4.37
N GLN A 159 -11.89 17.70 5.05
CA GLN A 159 -13.22 17.82 4.42
C GLN A 159 -13.48 19.22 3.84
N ARG A 160 -12.91 20.28 4.44
CA ARG A 160 -13.11 21.67 3.99
C ARG A 160 -12.39 22.00 2.68
N TYR A 161 -11.24 21.35 2.42
CA TYR A 161 -10.37 21.66 1.29
C TYR A 161 -10.09 20.47 0.36
N PRO A 162 -11.11 19.68 -0.06
CA PRO A 162 -10.87 18.47 -0.84
C PRO A 162 -10.25 18.75 -2.20
N TYR A 163 -10.66 19.84 -2.87
CA TYR A 163 -10.12 20.19 -4.19
C TYR A 163 -8.66 20.64 -4.14
N LEU A 164 -8.25 21.36 -3.08
CA LEU A 164 -6.85 21.75 -2.88
C LEU A 164 -5.98 20.51 -2.68
N ILE A 165 -6.46 19.55 -1.88
CA ILE A 165 -5.76 18.27 -1.65
C ILE A 165 -5.69 17.45 -2.94
N GLY A 166 -6.78 17.42 -3.72
CA GLY A 166 -6.81 16.76 -5.02
C GLY A 166 -5.86 17.41 -6.04
N PHE A 167 -5.77 18.75 -6.05
CA PHE A 167 -4.80 19.47 -6.88
C PHE A 167 -3.36 19.16 -6.47
N ALA A 168 -3.09 19.11 -5.16
CA ALA A 168 -1.79 18.67 -4.65
C ALA A 168 -1.47 17.22 -5.06
N ALA A 169 -2.44 16.31 -5.05
CA ALA A 169 -2.24 14.94 -5.54
C ALA A 169 -1.84 14.90 -7.02
N VAL A 170 -2.47 15.73 -7.85
CA VAL A 170 -2.11 15.89 -9.28
C VAL A 170 -0.68 16.40 -9.44
N ILE A 171 -0.28 17.42 -8.66
CA ILE A 171 1.11 17.91 -8.68
C ILE A 171 2.08 16.80 -8.30
N PHE A 172 1.80 16.03 -7.24
CA PHE A 172 2.63 14.91 -6.81
C PHE A 172 2.81 13.88 -7.94
N LEU A 173 1.75 13.57 -8.68
CA LEU A 173 1.82 12.64 -9.81
C LEU A 173 2.60 13.20 -11.00
N LEU A 174 2.61 14.51 -11.21
CA LEU A 174 3.35 15.15 -12.30
C LEU A 174 4.85 15.28 -12.02
N LEU A 175 5.26 15.36 -10.74
CA LEU A 175 6.66 15.57 -10.36
C LEU A 175 7.65 14.61 -11.03
N PRO A 176 7.40 13.28 -11.14
CA PRO A 176 8.34 12.37 -11.80
C PRO A 176 8.50 12.60 -13.31
N ILE A 177 7.55 13.28 -13.95
CA ILE A 177 7.61 13.57 -15.40
C ILE A 177 8.52 14.76 -15.68
N VAL A 178 8.71 15.65 -14.68
CA VAL A 178 9.51 16.87 -14.85
C VAL A 178 10.98 16.52 -15.13
N PRO A 179 11.57 17.03 -16.22
CA PRO A 179 12.99 16.82 -16.53
C PRO A 179 13.88 17.35 -15.40
N GLY A 180 14.91 16.59 -15.04
CA GLY A 180 15.86 16.95 -13.97
C GLY A 180 15.42 16.55 -12.55
N ILE A 181 14.13 16.31 -12.30
CA ILE A 181 13.60 15.85 -11.00
C ILE A 181 13.29 14.35 -11.03
N GLY A 182 12.62 13.92 -12.09
CA GLY A 182 12.20 12.52 -12.26
C GLY A 182 13.32 11.62 -12.73
N THR A 183 13.33 10.39 -12.18
CA THR A 183 14.23 9.31 -12.59
C THR A 183 13.43 8.12 -13.10
N SER A 184 13.97 7.47 -14.14
CA SER A 184 13.38 6.25 -14.69
C SER A 184 14.08 5.04 -14.09
N ILE A 185 13.32 4.13 -13.49
CA ILE A 185 13.80 2.84 -12.98
C ILE A 185 12.97 1.76 -13.68
N ASN A 186 13.62 0.78 -14.28
CA ASN A 186 12.98 -0.32 -15.03
C ASN A 186 11.98 0.17 -16.10
N GLY A 187 12.26 1.31 -16.76
CA GLY A 187 11.42 1.88 -17.80
C GLY A 187 10.21 2.69 -17.34
N ALA A 188 9.91 2.73 -16.05
CA ALA A 188 8.83 3.53 -15.46
C ALA A 188 9.37 4.83 -14.84
N ARG A 189 8.75 5.97 -15.19
CA ARG A 189 9.09 7.29 -14.63
C ARG A 189 8.17 7.64 -13.46
N VAL A 190 8.37 6.98 -12.33
CA VAL A 190 7.50 7.14 -11.12
C VAL A 190 8.27 7.64 -9.91
N TRP A 191 9.60 7.76 -10.02
CA TRP A 191 10.48 8.13 -8.92
C TRP A 191 11.02 9.55 -9.07
N ILE A 192 11.17 10.24 -7.95
CA ILE A 192 11.94 11.48 -7.84
C ILE A 192 13.17 11.22 -6.96
N ARG A 193 14.31 11.81 -7.31
CA ARG A 193 15.52 11.70 -6.52
C ARG A 193 15.68 12.93 -5.63
N VAL A 194 15.80 12.71 -4.32
CA VAL A 194 16.05 13.76 -3.32
C VAL A 194 17.35 13.40 -2.60
N GLY A 195 18.46 13.94 -3.07
CA GLY A 195 19.79 13.56 -2.58
C GLY A 195 20.09 12.09 -2.85
N ALA A 196 20.40 11.33 -1.80
CA ALA A 196 20.66 9.89 -1.87
C ALA A 196 19.40 9.03 -1.90
N PHE A 197 18.23 9.61 -1.64
CA PHE A 197 16.97 8.88 -1.52
C PHE A 197 16.12 9.00 -2.79
N SER A 198 15.42 7.92 -3.12
CA SER A 198 14.37 7.90 -4.15
C SER A 198 13.00 7.86 -3.49
N LEU A 199 12.11 8.74 -3.93
CA LEU A 199 10.74 8.86 -3.41
C LEU A 199 9.75 8.67 -4.54
N GLN A 200 8.71 7.87 -4.30
CA GLN A 200 7.61 7.65 -5.23
C GLN A 200 6.38 8.48 -4.80
N PRO A 201 6.11 9.63 -5.44
CA PRO A 201 5.02 10.51 -5.01
C PRO A 201 3.62 9.88 -5.13
N GLY A 202 3.43 8.90 -6.02
CA GLY A 202 2.17 8.16 -6.17
C GLY A 202 1.71 7.50 -4.86
N GLU A 203 2.63 7.04 -4.01
CA GLU A 203 2.27 6.45 -2.73
C GLU A 203 1.55 7.43 -1.78
N PHE A 204 1.90 8.71 -1.84
CA PHE A 204 1.24 9.76 -1.06
C PHE A 204 -0.02 10.26 -1.77
N ALA A 205 0.02 10.36 -3.10
CA ALA A 205 -1.12 10.80 -3.89
C ALA A 205 -2.35 9.89 -3.69
N LYS A 206 -2.18 8.58 -3.47
CA LYS A 206 -3.30 7.67 -3.14
C LYS A 206 -4.10 8.12 -1.92
N ILE A 207 -3.43 8.57 -0.86
CA ILE A 207 -4.08 9.05 0.37
C ILE A 207 -4.81 10.36 0.11
N MET A 208 -4.18 11.28 -0.63
CA MET A 208 -4.78 12.56 -1.02
C MET A 208 -6.02 12.37 -1.88
N LEU A 209 -6.01 11.40 -2.80
CA LEU A 209 -7.17 11.06 -3.63
C LEU A 209 -8.32 10.46 -2.81
N VAL A 210 -8.03 9.63 -1.79
CA VAL A 210 -9.08 9.17 -0.87
C VAL A 210 -9.76 10.34 -0.17
N ILE A 211 -8.99 11.34 0.30
CA ILE A 211 -9.52 12.55 0.94
C ILE A 211 -10.37 13.38 -0.05
N LEU A 212 -9.86 13.58 -1.27
CA LEU A 212 -10.61 14.27 -2.33
C LEU A 212 -11.96 13.59 -2.58
N PHE A 213 -11.94 12.26 -2.82
CA PHE A 213 -13.14 11.51 -3.14
C PHE A 213 -14.13 11.51 -1.97
N ALA A 214 -13.65 11.29 -0.74
CA ALA A 214 -14.50 11.34 0.45
C ALA A 214 -15.16 12.72 0.61
N GLY A 215 -14.39 13.81 0.52
CA GLY A 215 -14.90 15.17 0.67
C GLY A 215 -15.90 15.57 -0.43
N TYR A 216 -15.57 15.22 -1.69
CA TYR A 216 -16.44 15.49 -2.82
C TYR A 216 -17.77 14.72 -2.75
N LEU A 217 -17.67 13.40 -2.51
CA LEU A 217 -18.83 12.51 -2.51
C LEU A 217 -19.80 12.82 -1.37
N VAL A 218 -19.31 13.24 -0.20
CA VAL A 218 -20.18 13.68 0.90
C VAL A 218 -21.01 14.89 0.50
N ASN A 219 -20.36 15.90 -0.11
CA ASN A 219 -21.04 17.12 -0.53
C ASN A 219 -22.06 16.91 -1.66
N LYS A 220 -21.85 15.89 -2.51
CA LYS A 220 -22.70 15.60 -3.67
C LYS A 220 -23.60 14.37 -3.49
N ARG A 221 -23.58 13.73 -2.32
CA ARG A 221 -24.33 12.48 -2.06
C ARG A 221 -25.82 12.59 -2.40
N GLN A 222 -26.48 13.67 -1.99
CA GLN A 222 -27.91 13.89 -2.25
C GLN A 222 -28.19 14.06 -3.75
N ALA A 223 -27.36 14.86 -4.45
CA ALA A 223 -27.50 15.05 -5.88
C ALA A 223 -27.26 13.75 -6.68
N MET A 224 -26.29 12.95 -6.25
CA MET A 224 -25.97 11.65 -6.88
C MET A 224 -26.99 10.56 -6.59
N SER A 225 -27.77 10.67 -5.51
CA SER A 225 -28.88 9.76 -5.21
C SER A 225 -30.11 10.02 -6.10
N LEU A 226 -30.25 11.23 -6.66
CA LEU A 226 -31.29 11.56 -7.61
C LEU A 226 -31.04 10.85 -8.94
N ILE A 227 -32.04 10.11 -9.42
CA ILE A 227 -31.97 9.34 -10.66
C ILE A 227 -31.91 10.32 -11.84
N GLY A 228 -30.80 10.37 -12.57
CA GLY A 228 -30.67 11.17 -13.79
C GLY A 228 -31.39 10.52 -14.97
N LYS A 229 -30.85 9.38 -15.43
CA LYS A 229 -31.39 8.64 -16.59
C LYS A 229 -31.29 7.14 -16.30
N LYS A 230 -32.37 6.40 -16.55
CA LYS A 230 -32.35 4.94 -16.52
C LYS A 230 -32.04 4.43 -17.93
N ILE A 231 -31.00 3.61 -18.06
CA ILE A 231 -30.67 2.89 -19.29
C ILE A 231 -30.70 1.40 -18.95
N GLY A 232 -31.85 0.76 -19.23
CA GLY A 232 -32.10 -0.62 -18.82
C GLY A 232 -32.05 -0.79 -17.28
N PRO A 233 -31.30 -1.79 -16.75
CA PRO A 233 -31.17 -2.01 -15.31
C PRO A 233 -30.23 -1.00 -14.63
N VAL A 234 -29.49 -0.18 -15.40
CA VAL A 234 -28.48 0.74 -14.91
C VAL A 234 -29.07 2.14 -14.74
N SER A 235 -29.00 2.67 -13.51
CA SER A 235 -29.36 4.05 -13.21
C SER A 235 -28.10 4.93 -13.16
N LEU A 236 -27.97 5.84 -14.13
CA LEU A 236 -26.87 6.80 -14.19
C LEU A 236 -27.24 8.08 -13.44
N PRO A 237 -26.36 8.63 -12.59
CA PRO A 237 -26.53 9.97 -12.06
C PRO A 237 -26.33 11.01 -13.16
N ARG A 238 -26.65 12.26 -12.86
CA ARG A 238 -26.44 13.37 -13.80
C ARG A 238 -24.96 13.60 -14.03
N ALA A 239 -24.51 13.65 -15.29
CA ALA A 239 -23.12 13.90 -15.66
C ALA A 239 -22.53 15.18 -15.02
N ARG A 240 -23.37 16.21 -14.83
CA ARG A 240 -22.99 17.47 -14.17
C ARG A 240 -22.47 17.27 -12.74
N ASP A 241 -23.01 16.29 -12.01
CA ASP A 241 -22.66 16.06 -10.61
C ASP A 241 -21.40 15.18 -10.45
N LEU A 242 -21.02 14.42 -11.48
CA LEU A 242 -19.80 13.62 -11.51
C LEU A 242 -18.64 14.30 -12.26
N GLY A 243 -18.95 15.25 -13.14
CA GLY A 243 -17.99 15.87 -14.05
C GLY A 243 -16.66 16.29 -13.41
N PRO A 244 -16.66 17.12 -12.35
CA PRO A 244 -15.40 17.61 -11.77
C PRO A 244 -14.49 16.50 -11.24
N ILE A 245 -15.05 15.50 -10.57
CA ILE A 245 -14.28 14.39 -10.02
C ILE A 245 -13.79 13.43 -11.11
N MET A 246 -14.60 13.23 -12.17
CA MET A 246 -14.22 12.44 -13.34
C MET A 246 -13.05 13.08 -14.08
N VAL A 247 -13.02 14.40 -14.23
CA VAL A 247 -11.90 15.10 -14.88
C VAL A 247 -10.60 14.87 -14.14
N ILE A 248 -10.58 15.06 -12.81
CA ILE A 248 -9.39 14.83 -12.00
C ILE A 248 -8.96 13.36 -12.11
N TRP A 249 -9.90 12.43 -12.01
CA TRP A 249 -9.62 11.01 -12.08
C TRP A 249 -9.06 10.57 -13.43
N ILE A 250 -9.67 11.00 -14.55
CA ILE A 250 -9.18 10.70 -15.91
C ILE A 250 -7.79 11.32 -16.10
N PHE A 251 -7.57 12.54 -15.59
CA PHE A 251 -6.27 13.16 -15.66
C PHE A 251 -5.20 12.36 -14.89
N CYS A 252 -5.50 11.91 -13.66
CA CYS A 252 -4.59 11.05 -12.88
C CYS A 252 -4.27 9.74 -13.62
N LEU A 253 -5.27 9.09 -14.23
CA LEU A 253 -5.04 7.90 -15.03
C LEU A 253 -4.16 8.21 -16.26
N GLY A 254 -4.41 9.32 -16.95
CA GLY A 254 -3.60 9.76 -18.09
C GLY A 254 -2.13 9.97 -17.72
N VAL A 255 -1.86 10.59 -16.57
CA VAL A 255 -0.50 10.76 -16.04
C VAL A 255 0.18 9.41 -15.78
N LEU A 256 -0.52 8.47 -15.16
CA LEU A 256 0.01 7.13 -14.87
C LEU A 256 0.26 6.31 -16.14
N PHE A 257 -0.53 6.50 -17.18
CA PHE A 257 -0.26 5.92 -18.50
C PHE A 257 1.06 6.45 -19.10
N VAL A 258 1.30 7.76 -19.03
CA VAL A 258 2.56 8.37 -19.48
C VAL A 258 3.75 7.85 -18.67
N GLN A 259 3.56 7.62 -17.37
CA GLN A 259 4.57 7.05 -16.47
C GLN A 259 4.82 5.55 -16.68
N LYS A 260 3.96 4.86 -17.45
CA LYS A 260 3.95 3.40 -17.64
C LYS A 260 3.73 2.61 -16.35
N ASP A 261 3.00 3.18 -15.41
CA ASP A 261 2.66 2.57 -14.11
C ASP A 261 1.24 1.97 -14.14
N LEU A 262 1.14 0.77 -14.67
CA LEU A 262 -0.14 0.05 -14.78
C LEU A 262 -0.70 -0.33 -13.42
N GLY A 263 0.16 -0.72 -12.47
CA GLY A 263 -0.27 -1.14 -11.13
C GLY A 263 -0.97 -0.02 -10.37
N THR A 264 -0.33 1.15 -10.29
CA THR A 264 -0.93 2.32 -9.63
C THR A 264 -2.16 2.83 -10.38
N ALA A 265 -2.20 2.71 -11.73
CA ALA A 265 -3.39 3.06 -12.52
C ALA A 265 -4.60 2.17 -12.16
N LEU A 266 -4.40 0.85 -12.05
CA LEU A 266 -5.45 -0.09 -11.61
C LEU A 266 -5.90 0.20 -10.17
N LEU A 267 -4.95 0.53 -9.28
CA LEU A 267 -5.24 0.87 -7.90
C LEU A 267 -6.13 2.14 -7.80
N TYR A 268 -5.82 3.19 -8.57
CA TYR A 268 -6.61 4.43 -8.56
C TYR A 268 -7.96 4.26 -9.26
N PHE A 269 -8.00 3.44 -10.31
CA PHE A 269 -9.24 3.07 -10.96
C PHE A 269 -10.19 2.37 -9.97
N GLY A 270 -9.70 1.33 -9.31
CA GLY A 270 -10.49 0.58 -8.32
C GLY A 270 -10.90 1.43 -7.12
N LEU A 271 -10.01 2.31 -6.64
CA LEU A 271 -10.33 3.27 -5.58
C LEU A 271 -11.52 4.15 -5.96
N PHE A 272 -11.51 4.74 -7.15
CA PHE A 272 -12.58 5.62 -7.61
C PHE A 272 -13.92 4.91 -7.66
N ILE A 273 -13.98 3.73 -8.30
CA ILE A 273 -15.21 2.95 -8.42
C ILE A 273 -15.73 2.51 -7.04
N SER A 274 -14.84 2.06 -6.15
CA SER A 274 -15.23 1.64 -4.80
C SER A 274 -15.76 2.80 -3.96
N MET A 275 -15.14 3.98 -4.04
CA MET A 275 -15.58 5.16 -3.30
C MET A 275 -16.98 5.61 -3.75
N ILE A 276 -17.25 5.60 -5.07
CA ILE A 276 -18.58 5.88 -5.59
C ILE A 276 -19.59 4.83 -5.11
N TYR A 277 -19.22 3.54 -5.14
CA TYR A 277 -20.07 2.47 -4.64
C TYR A 277 -20.39 2.66 -3.15
N ILE A 278 -19.38 2.91 -2.30
CA ILE A 278 -19.59 3.12 -0.86
C ILE A 278 -20.47 4.34 -0.59
N ALA A 279 -20.32 5.42 -1.39
CA ALA A 279 -21.10 6.64 -1.24
C ALA A 279 -22.56 6.48 -1.68
N THR A 280 -22.80 5.78 -2.79
CA THR A 280 -24.13 5.68 -3.44
C THR A 280 -24.88 4.41 -3.09
N GLN A 281 -24.18 3.36 -2.62
CA GLN A 281 -24.72 2.02 -2.33
C GLN A 281 -25.40 1.36 -3.56
N ARG A 282 -24.95 1.70 -4.79
CA ARG A 282 -25.50 1.19 -6.04
C ARG A 282 -24.53 0.27 -6.75
N ALA A 283 -24.86 -1.02 -6.86
CA ALA A 283 -24.05 -2.03 -7.55
C ALA A 283 -23.82 -1.72 -9.05
N SER A 284 -24.71 -0.93 -9.66
CA SER A 284 -24.53 -0.49 -11.06
C SER A 284 -23.19 0.20 -11.33
N TRP A 285 -22.61 0.88 -10.33
CA TRP A 285 -21.30 1.51 -10.46
C TRP A 285 -20.16 0.49 -10.59
N VAL A 286 -20.28 -0.62 -9.89
CA VAL A 286 -19.30 -1.72 -10.00
C VAL A 286 -19.37 -2.34 -11.39
N LEU A 287 -20.59 -2.57 -11.91
CA LEU A 287 -20.78 -3.08 -13.27
C LEU A 287 -20.24 -2.13 -14.35
N ILE A 288 -20.50 -0.83 -14.22
CA ILE A 288 -19.92 0.20 -15.10
C ILE A 288 -18.39 0.18 -15.00
N GLY A 289 -17.84 0.10 -13.79
CA GLY A 289 -16.40 0.03 -13.56
C GLY A 289 -15.76 -1.19 -14.23
N VAL A 290 -16.33 -2.37 -14.06
CA VAL A 290 -15.85 -3.59 -14.72
C VAL A 290 -15.90 -3.45 -16.24
N GLY A 291 -17.00 -2.91 -16.78
CA GLY A 291 -17.15 -2.65 -18.22
C GLY A 291 -16.11 -1.65 -18.74
N LEU A 292 -15.85 -0.56 -18.02
CA LEU A 292 -14.84 0.44 -18.37
C LEU A 292 -13.42 -0.15 -18.30
N LEU A 293 -13.13 -0.99 -17.30
CA LEU A 293 -11.86 -1.68 -17.17
C LEU A 293 -11.62 -2.61 -18.36
N ALA A 294 -12.62 -3.43 -18.71
CA ALA A 294 -12.55 -4.33 -19.86
C ALA A 294 -12.33 -3.55 -21.18
N ALA A 295 -13.11 -2.47 -21.40
CA ALA A 295 -12.94 -1.60 -22.55
C ALA A 295 -11.56 -0.94 -22.58
N GLY A 296 -11.07 -0.46 -21.43
CA GLY A 296 -9.74 0.14 -21.30
C GLY A 296 -8.62 -0.83 -21.63
N ILE A 297 -8.72 -2.09 -21.20
CA ILE A 297 -7.75 -3.15 -21.53
C ILE A 297 -7.77 -3.40 -23.06
N VAL A 298 -8.95 -3.56 -23.67
CA VAL A 298 -9.07 -3.77 -25.13
C VAL A 298 -8.48 -2.60 -25.89
N ILE A 299 -8.78 -1.35 -25.51
CA ILE A 299 -8.20 -0.17 -26.13
C ILE A 299 -6.67 -0.16 -25.98
N ALA A 300 -6.16 -0.46 -24.76
CA ALA A 300 -4.73 -0.49 -24.51
C ALA A 300 -3.99 -1.53 -25.38
N THR A 301 -4.61 -2.68 -25.64
CA THR A 301 -4.02 -3.71 -26.53
C THR A 301 -3.97 -3.28 -28.01
N MET A 302 -4.85 -2.37 -28.43
CA MET A 302 -4.89 -1.86 -29.82
C MET A 302 -3.91 -0.71 -30.07
N LEU A 303 -3.44 -0.03 -29.02
CA LEU A 303 -2.58 1.15 -29.16
C LEU A 303 -1.10 0.77 -29.27
N PRO A 304 -0.39 1.17 -30.36
CA PRO A 304 1.00 0.77 -30.61
C PRO A 304 1.98 1.22 -29.50
N PHE A 305 1.74 2.39 -28.90
CA PHE A 305 2.60 2.93 -27.84
C PHE A 305 2.42 2.22 -26.47
N MET A 306 1.44 1.33 -26.35
CA MET A 306 1.17 0.52 -25.15
C MET A 306 1.72 -0.92 -25.25
N SER A 307 2.79 -1.13 -26.00
CA SER A 307 3.41 -2.46 -26.18
C SER A 307 3.77 -3.16 -24.86
N HIS A 308 4.11 -2.39 -23.82
CA HIS A 308 4.38 -2.91 -22.48
C HIS A 308 3.14 -3.56 -21.80
N VAL A 309 1.92 -3.13 -22.14
CA VAL A 309 0.68 -3.75 -21.64
C VAL A 309 0.48 -5.09 -22.33
N ASN A 310 0.64 -5.14 -23.66
CA ASN A 310 0.56 -6.38 -24.43
C ASN A 310 1.59 -7.41 -23.93
N GLN A 311 2.84 -6.99 -23.70
CA GLN A 311 3.89 -7.84 -23.17
C GLN A 311 3.51 -8.46 -21.82
N ARG A 312 2.96 -7.67 -20.88
CA ARG A 312 2.49 -8.17 -19.57
C ARG A 312 1.32 -9.15 -19.70
N ILE A 313 0.41 -8.90 -20.64
CA ILE A 313 -0.72 -9.81 -20.92
C ILE A 313 -0.22 -11.11 -21.56
N ASP A 314 0.73 -11.05 -22.49
CA ASP A 314 1.30 -12.23 -23.15
C ASP A 314 2.07 -13.10 -22.15
N ILE A 315 2.93 -12.50 -21.31
CA ILE A 315 3.63 -13.18 -20.21
C ILE A 315 2.63 -13.80 -19.22
N TRP A 316 1.56 -13.09 -18.88
CA TRP A 316 0.53 -13.59 -17.95
C TRP A 316 -0.21 -14.80 -18.53
N LYS A 317 -0.57 -14.78 -19.83
CA LYS A 317 -1.28 -15.89 -20.46
C LYS A 317 -0.39 -17.10 -20.59
N ASN A 318 0.80 -16.93 -21.14
CA ASN A 318 1.73 -18.02 -21.45
C ASN A 318 3.19 -17.59 -21.16
N PRO A 319 3.68 -17.74 -19.91
CA PRO A 319 5.01 -17.28 -19.52
C PRO A 319 6.14 -18.20 -20.00
N GLU A 320 5.89 -19.49 -20.16
CA GLU A 320 6.93 -20.51 -20.44
C GLU A 320 7.81 -20.18 -21.64
N PRO A 321 7.27 -19.78 -22.81
CA PRO A 321 8.10 -19.46 -23.98
C PRO A 321 9.04 -18.27 -23.78
N TYR A 322 8.82 -17.45 -22.74
CA TYR A 322 9.59 -16.25 -22.47
C TYR A 322 10.55 -16.40 -21.28
N PHE A 323 10.68 -17.61 -20.70
CA PHE A 323 11.42 -17.83 -19.47
C PHE A 323 12.91 -17.49 -19.59
N ASP A 324 13.54 -17.84 -20.71
CA ASP A 324 14.95 -17.54 -20.99
C ASP A 324 15.12 -16.30 -21.89
N GLY A 325 14.09 -15.46 -22.01
CA GLY A 325 14.02 -14.35 -22.92
C GLY A 325 13.59 -14.81 -24.34
N GLY A 326 12.38 -14.44 -24.75
CA GLY A 326 11.80 -14.77 -26.04
C GLY A 326 11.57 -13.56 -26.92
N CYS A 327 11.83 -13.70 -28.21
CA CYS A 327 11.46 -12.72 -29.23
C CYS A 327 10.25 -13.22 -30.01
N VAL A 328 9.16 -12.46 -30.04
CA VAL A 328 7.96 -12.79 -30.82
C VAL A 328 8.08 -12.15 -32.20
N VAL A 329 8.30 -12.97 -33.21
CA VAL A 329 8.38 -12.55 -34.61
C VAL A 329 7.25 -13.25 -35.38
N GLY A 330 6.35 -12.49 -36.00
CA GLY A 330 5.25 -13.06 -36.80
C GLY A 330 4.34 -14.03 -36.00
N GLY A 331 4.17 -13.83 -34.69
CA GLY A 331 3.36 -14.70 -33.84
C GLY A 331 4.06 -15.98 -33.38
N LYS A 332 5.32 -16.21 -33.74
CA LYS A 332 6.14 -17.32 -33.26
C LYS A 332 7.18 -16.79 -32.26
N VAL A 333 7.38 -17.53 -31.17
CA VAL A 333 8.43 -17.22 -30.18
C VAL A 333 9.75 -17.78 -30.71
N VAL A 334 10.72 -16.87 -30.91
CA VAL A 334 12.09 -17.25 -31.28
C VAL A 334 12.92 -17.07 -29.99
N PRO A 335 13.53 -18.12 -29.45
CA PRO A 335 14.38 -17.98 -28.27
C PRO A 335 15.59 -17.09 -28.62
N VAL A 336 15.79 -16.05 -27.83
CA VAL A 336 16.99 -15.21 -27.93
C VAL A 336 18.04 -15.84 -27.01
N ASN A 337 18.62 -16.95 -27.48
CA ASN A 337 19.59 -17.73 -26.70
C ASN A 337 20.89 -16.94 -26.52
N PRO A 338 21.47 -16.91 -25.29
CA PRO A 338 22.80 -16.36 -25.02
C PRO A 338 23.92 -16.90 -25.93
N ASP A 339 23.72 -18.08 -26.53
CA ASP A 339 24.69 -18.73 -27.40
C ASP A 339 24.64 -18.27 -28.87
N THR A 340 23.62 -17.51 -29.30
CA THR A 340 23.56 -16.98 -30.65
C THR A 340 24.59 -15.88 -30.86
N GLU A 341 25.27 -15.89 -32.00
CA GLU A 341 26.28 -14.88 -32.36
C GLU A 341 25.71 -13.46 -32.33
N LEU A 342 24.46 -13.29 -32.72
CA LEU A 342 23.75 -12.01 -32.64
C LEU A 342 23.63 -11.50 -31.21
N PHE A 343 23.34 -12.39 -30.25
CA PHE A 343 23.25 -12.02 -28.82
C PHE A 343 24.63 -11.68 -28.23
N LYS A 344 25.65 -12.45 -28.57
CA LYS A 344 27.04 -12.20 -28.13
C LYS A 344 27.54 -10.84 -28.63
N GLN A 345 27.29 -10.49 -29.90
CA GLN A 345 27.61 -9.18 -30.45
C GLN A 345 26.91 -8.04 -29.70
N GLU A 346 25.63 -8.18 -29.42
CA GLU A 346 24.86 -7.14 -28.72
C GLU A 346 25.25 -7.02 -27.23
N VAL A 347 25.69 -8.11 -26.58
CA VAL A 347 26.27 -8.06 -25.23
C VAL A 347 27.59 -7.30 -25.23
N ALA A 348 28.44 -7.55 -26.21
CA ALA A 348 29.72 -6.84 -26.36
C ALA A 348 29.53 -5.32 -26.53
N VAL A 349 28.46 -4.90 -27.24
CA VAL A 349 28.15 -3.47 -27.45
C VAL A 349 27.44 -2.84 -26.26
N SER A 350 26.56 -3.58 -25.55
CA SER A 350 25.68 -3.02 -24.51
C SER A 350 26.12 -3.20 -23.08
N GLY A 351 27.02 -4.16 -22.82
CA GLY A 351 27.44 -4.52 -21.47
C GLY A 351 26.33 -5.12 -20.57
N ARG A 352 25.13 -5.39 -21.11
CA ARG A 352 23.99 -5.94 -20.35
C ARG A 352 23.21 -6.97 -21.16
N LYS A 353 23.00 -8.17 -20.59
CA LYS A 353 22.26 -9.27 -21.22
C LYS A 353 20.83 -8.89 -21.63
N LEU A 354 20.07 -8.18 -20.78
CA LEU A 354 18.70 -7.75 -21.10
C LEU A 354 18.65 -6.76 -22.27
N GLY A 355 19.56 -5.79 -22.30
CA GLY A 355 19.65 -4.82 -23.41
C GLY A 355 20.10 -5.44 -24.72
N ALA A 356 20.91 -6.49 -24.67
CA ALA A 356 21.31 -7.27 -25.83
C ALA A 356 20.15 -8.07 -26.41
N GLY A 357 19.37 -8.73 -25.57
CA GLY A 357 18.17 -9.46 -25.99
C GLY A 357 17.13 -8.55 -26.65
N LEU A 358 16.89 -7.37 -26.09
CA LEU A 358 16.01 -6.35 -26.66
C LEU A 358 16.46 -5.91 -28.06
N ARG A 359 17.75 -5.61 -28.24
CA ARG A 359 18.29 -5.18 -29.54
C ARG A 359 18.35 -6.30 -30.56
N ALA A 360 18.68 -7.52 -30.12
CA ALA A 360 18.67 -8.68 -30.98
C ALA A 360 17.23 -8.97 -31.48
N CYS A 361 16.24 -8.82 -30.62
CA CYS A 361 14.84 -8.98 -30.97
C CYS A 361 14.35 -7.86 -31.92
N ASP A 362 14.75 -6.61 -31.69
CA ASP A 362 14.44 -5.48 -32.58
C ASP A 362 15.01 -5.71 -33.99
N LYS A 363 16.24 -6.22 -34.12
CA LYS A 363 16.85 -6.57 -35.40
C LYS A 363 16.10 -7.69 -36.14
N LEU A 364 15.42 -8.57 -35.39
CA LEU A 364 14.56 -9.61 -35.95
C LEU A 364 13.14 -9.09 -36.26
N GLY A 365 12.85 -7.80 -36.01
CA GLY A 365 11.53 -7.21 -36.19
C GLY A 365 10.49 -7.76 -35.21
N GLY A 366 10.92 -8.28 -34.06
CA GLY A 366 10.09 -8.90 -33.04
C GLY A 366 9.88 -8.06 -31.81
N LYS A 367 9.09 -8.60 -30.87
CA LYS A 367 8.88 -8.02 -29.53
C LYS A 367 9.54 -8.90 -28.48
N PHE A 368 10.52 -8.35 -27.78
CA PHE A 368 11.19 -9.04 -26.68
C PHE A 368 10.31 -9.09 -25.43
N ALA A 369 10.23 -10.26 -24.80
CA ALA A 369 9.55 -10.47 -23.54
C ALA A 369 10.42 -11.38 -22.65
N ASP A 370 10.43 -11.09 -21.34
CA ASP A 370 11.13 -11.86 -20.33
C ASP A 370 10.18 -12.16 -19.17
N SER A 371 9.93 -13.43 -18.92
CA SER A 371 9.06 -13.91 -17.85
C SER A 371 9.84 -14.50 -16.68
N ALA A 372 11.17 -14.47 -16.71
CA ALA A 372 12.01 -15.10 -15.70
C ALA A 372 11.65 -14.66 -14.28
N GLN A 373 11.27 -13.39 -14.10
CA GLN A 373 10.85 -12.85 -12.80
C GLN A 373 9.59 -13.56 -12.28
N LEU A 374 8.54 -13.66 -13.11
CA LEU A 374 7.28 -14.30 -12.73
C LEU A 374 7.46 -15.81 -12.51
N MET A 375 8.16 -16.48 -13.42
CA MET A 375 8.36 -17.93 -13.34
C MET A 375 9.19 -18.34 -12.12
N LYS A 376 10.27 -17.62 -11.82
CA LYS A 376 11.09 -17.87 -10.63
C LYS A 376 10.32 -17.62 -9.33
N GLY A 377 9.45 -16.59 -9.29
CA GLY A 377 8.54 -16.39 -8.16
C GLY A 377 7.56 -17.56 -7.98
N LEU A 378 6.96 -18.06 -9.07
CA LEU A 378 6.08 -19.23 -9.01
C LEU A 378 6.83 -20.50 -8.58
N PHE A 379 8.09 -20.69 -9.00
CA PHE A 379 8.91 -21.81 -8.55
C PHE A 379 9.24 -21.70 -7.05
N ALA A 380 9.56 -20.50 -6.55
CA ALA A 380 9.76 -20.26 -5.14
C ALA A 380 8.52 -20.61 -4.30
N LEU A 381 7.32 -20.19 -4.74
CA LEU A 381 6.06 -20.58 -4.10
C LEU A 381 5.84 -22.10 -4.15
N GLY A 382 6.15 -22.76 -5.28
CA GLY A 382 6.05 -24.20 -5.43
C GLY A 382 7.03 -24.96 -4.51
N GLN A 383 8.26 -24.45 -4.36
CA GLN A 383 9.28 -25.01 -3.49
C GLN A 383 8.91 -24.92 -2.01
N GLY A 384 8.27 -23.81 -1.60
CA GLY A 384 7.80 -23.63 -0.24
C GLY A 384 6.68 -24.59 0.18
N GLY A 385 5.87 -25.05 -0.79
CA GLY A 385 4.77 -25.98 -0.50
C GLY A 385 3.84 -25.48 0.60
N VAL A 386 3.40 -26.40 1.49
CA VAL A 386 2.42 -26.07 2.55
C VAL A 386 3.10 -25.46 3.77
N LEU A 387 4.22 -26.01 4.22
CA LEU A 387 4.87 -25.65 5.49
C LEU A 387 6.07 -24.71 5.34
N GLY A 388 6.59 -24.54 4.12
CA GLY A 388 7.80 -23.78 3.86
C GLY A 388 9.08 -24.63 4.00
N THR A 389 10.16 -24.10 3.47
CA THR A 389 11.51 -24.70 3.64
C THR A 389 12.12 -24.39 5.01
N GLY A 390 11.56 -23.42 5.74
CA GLY A 390 12.07 -22.85 6.98
C GLY A 390 12.76 -21.49 6.77
N LEU A 391 12.56 -20.56 7.71
CA LEU A 391 13.17 -19.24 7.65
C LEU A 391 14.71 -19.37 7.64
N GLY A 392 15.35 -18.78 6.63
CA GLY A 392 16.78 -18.85 6.43
C GLY A 392 17.28 -20.07 5.65
N GLN A 393 16.41 -21.04 5.32
CA GLN A 393 16.80 -22.30 4.63
C GLN A 393 16.41 -22.32 3.15
N GLY A 394 15.57 -21.39 2.69
CA GLY A 394 15.25 -21.22 1.28
C GLY A 394 16.35 -20.59 0.45
N GLU A 395 16.11 -20.43 -0.85
CA GLU A 395 17.00 -19.77 -1.81
C GLU A 395 16.33 -18.54 -2.48
N PRO A 396 15.69 -17.64 -1.71
CA PRO A 396 14.90 -16.53 -2.23
C PRO A 396 15.71 -15.55 -3.09
N TRP A 397 17.02 -15.58 -3.01
CA TRP A 397 17.94 -14.83 -3.87
C TRP A 397 17.85 -15.21 -5.35
N ARG A 398 17.31 -16.40 -5.67
CA ARG A 398 17.06 -16.84 -7.05
C ARG A 398 15.94 -16.05 -7.71
N THR A 399 15.01 -15.51 -6.92
CA THR A 399 13.88 -14.72 -7.42
C THR A 399 14.33 -13.26 -7.63
N PRO A 400 14.27 -12.74 -8.87
CA PRO A 400 14.58 -11.35 -9.14
C PRO A 400 13.66 -10.41 -8.35
N LEU A 401 14.20 -9.32 -7.80
CA LEU A 401 13.47 -8.35 -6.97
C LEU A 401 12.75 -8.98 -5.75
N ALA A 402 13.34 -10.02 -5.18
CA ALA A 402 12.88 -10.73 -3.99
C ALA A 402 12.58 -9.80 -2.78
N PHE A 403 13.28 -8.67 -2.68
CA PHE A 403 13.11 -7.68 -1.62
C PHE A 403 12.02 -6.64 -1.92
N SER A 404 11.45 -6.59 -3.13
CA SER A 404 10.48 -5.60 -3.59
C SER A 404 9.12 -6.25 -3.88
N ASP A 405 8.73 -6.37 -5.15
CA ASP A 405 7.42 -6.87 -5.59
C ASP A 405 7.24 -8.37 -5.32
N PHE A 406 8.33 -9.15 -5.33
CA PHE A 406 8.34 -10.60 -5.11
C PHE A 406 8.70 -11.02 -3.67
N ILE A 407 8.67 -10.09 -2.71
CA ILE A 407 8.90 -10.43 -1.30
C ILE A 407 7.84 -11.42 -0.76
N PHE A 408 6.63 -11.38 -1.32
CA PHE A 408 5.58 -12.33 -0.97
C PHE A 408 5.94 -13.76 -1.37
N ASP A 409 6.53 -13.95 -2.56
CA ASP A 409 6.97 -15.25 -3.05
C ASP A 409 8.19 -15.75 -2.28
N SER A 410 9.12 -14.85 -1.96
CA SER A 410 10.29 -15.15 -1.15
C SER A 410 9.93 -15.59 0.27
N LEU A 411 8.93 -14.92 0.88
CA LEU A 411 8.35 -15.38 2.14
C LEU A 411 7.63 -16.72 1.96
N GLY A 412 6.90 -16.90 0.83
CA GLY A 412 6.19 -18.13 0.53
C GLY A 412 7.11 -19.34 0.41
N GLU A 413 8.31 -19.19 -0.11
CA GLU A 413 9.33 -20.24 -0.14
C GLU A 413 9.73 -20.66 1.27
N GLU A 414 9.99 -19.71 2.16
CA GLU A 414 10.51 -20.01 3.49
C GLU A 414 9.43 -20.36 4.52
N ILE A 415 8.25 -19.68 4.52
CA ILE A 415 7.17 -19.94 5.51
C ILE A 415 6.00 -20.74 4.94
N GLY A 416 6.03 -21.08 3.66
CA GLY A 416 5.02 -21.88 2.98
C GLY A 416 3.65 -21.22 2.87
N LEU A 417 2.69 -21.99 2.34
CA LEU A 417 1.30 -21.54 2.19
C LEU A 417 0.66 -21.15 3.53
N THR A 418 0.95 -21.89 4.60
CA THR A 418 0.40 -21.62 5.94
C THR A 418 0.84 -20.27 6.46
N GLY A 419 2.11 -19.91 6.31
CA GLY A 419 2.65 -18.60 6.68
C GLY A 419 2.10 -17.48 5.80
N LEU A 420 1.97 -17.71 4.49
CA LEU A 420 1.34 -16.73 3.58
C LEU A 420 -0.12 -16.47 3.94
N MET A 421 -0.89 -17.50 4.29
CA MET A 421 -2.28 -17.34 4.74
C MET A 421 -2.35 -16.54 6.05
N ALA A 422 -1.42 -16.74 6.98
CA ALA A 422 -1.33 -15.93 8.20
C ALA A 422 -1.01 -14.45 7.88
N LEU A 423 -0.11 -14.17 6.93
CA LEU A 423 0.17 -12.81 6.45
C LEU A 423 -1.07 -12.16 5.83
N LEU A 424 -1.77 -12.87 4.95
CA LEU A 424 -3.01 -12.39 4.34
C LEU A 424 -4.10 -12.15 5.39
N LEU A 425 -4.20 -13.00 6.42
CA LEU A 425 -5.11 -12.79 7.54
C LEU A 425 -4.76 -11.51 8.33
N MET A 426 -3.49 -11.19 8.54
CA MET A 426 -3.09 -9.93 9.18
C MET A 426 -3.56 -8.71 8.37
N TYR A 427 -3.38 -8.71 7.04
CA TYR A 427 -3.91 -7.65 6.17
C TYR A 427 -5.45 -7.59 6.23
N ALA A 428 -6.12 -8.74 6.14
CA ALA A 428 -7.57 -8.83 6.22
C ALA A 428 -8.12 -8.29 7.55
N LEU A 429 -7.42 -8.52 8.67
CA LEU A 429 -7.76 -7.97 9.97
C LEU A 429 -7.59 -6.44 10.00
N ILE A 430 -6.53 -5.87 9.43
CA ILE A 430 -6.37 -4.40 9.33
C ILE A 430 -7.55 -3.81 8.53
N VAL A 431 -7.86 -4.38 7.37
CA VAL A 431 -8.96 -3.96 6.50
C VAL A 431 -10.31 -4.07 7.24
N GLN A 432 -10.56 -5.20 7.90
CA GLN A 432 -11.77 -5.42 8.68
C GLN A 432 -11.94 -4.37 9.79
N ARG A 433 -10.86 -4.03 10.52
CA ARG A 433 -10.91 -3.02 11.59
C ARG A 433 -11.15 -1.63 11.03
N GLY A 434 -10.56 -1.31 9.88
CA GLY A 434 -10.83 -0.07 9.17
C GLY A 434 -12.28 0.02 8.66
N MET A 435 -12.82 -1.05 8.08
CA MET A 435 -14.23 -1.11 7.65
C MET A 435 -15.20 -1.03 8.85
N LYS A 436 -14.91 -1.70 9.97
CA LYS A 436 -15.69 -1.54 11.21
C LYS A 436 -15.66 -0.09 11.71
N THR A 437 -14.53 0.59 11.57
CA THR A 437 -14.41 2.03 11.90
C THR A 437 -15.27 2.87 10.97
N ALA A 438 -15.30 2.58 9.66
CA ALA A 438 -16.16 3.25 8.70
C ALA A 438 -17.65 3.09 9.05
N ILE A 439 -18.08 1.87 9.42
CA ILE A 439 -19.47 1.62 9.82
C ILE A 439 -19.84 2.35 11.11
N ALA A 440 -18.93 2.38 12.09
CA ALA A 440 -19.15 3.02 13.39
C ALA A 440 -19.05 4.55 13.36
N ALA A 441 -18.49 5.14 12.29
CA ALA A 441 -18.33 6.57 12.14
C ALA A 441 -19.71 7.26 12.00
N ARG A 442 -19.95 8.31 12.80
CA ARG A 442 -21.17 9.12 12.78
C ARG A 442 -21.16 10.14 11.66
N ASP A 443 -20.01 10.70 11.37
CA ASP A 443 -19.81 11.70 10.31
C ASP A 443 -19.69 11.00 8.95
N PRO A 444 -20.47 11.40 7.92
CA PRO A 444 -20.42 10.82 6.58
C PRO A 444 -19.03 10.91 5.91
N PHE A 445 -18.27 11.99 6.18
CA PHE A 445 -16.91 12.13 5.66
C PHE A 445 -15.98 11.09 6.28
N LEU A 446 -15.99 10.95 7.62
CA LEU A 446 -15.18 9.96 8.32
C LEU A 446 -15.52 8.53 7.87
N LYS A 447 -16.81 8.27 7.60
CA LYS A 447 -17.27 6.99 7.07
C LYS A 447 -16.65 6.67 5.72
N LEU A 448 -16.72 7.59 4.76
CA LEU A 448 -16.14 7.42 3.43
C LEU A 448 -14.62 7.39 3.48
N PHE A 449 -14.01 8.23 4.31
CA PHE A 449 -12.56 8.29 4.45
C PHE A 449 -11.99 6.99 5.02
N ALA A 450 -12.54 6.48 6.12
CA ALA A 450 -12.12 5.20 6.70
C ALA A 450 -12.36 4.01 5.74
N GLY A 451 -13.51 4.01 5.05
CA GLY A 451 -13.83 3.00 4.05
C GLY A 451 -12.85 3.02 2.87
N GLY A 452 -12.54 4.20 2.33
CA GLY A 452 -11.61 4.37 1.22
C GLY A 452 -10.19 3.97 1.57
N VAL A 453 -9.69 4.38 2.76
CA VAL A 453 -8.37 3.99 3.27
C VAL A 453 -8.26 2.49 3.47
N SER A 454 -9.30 1.85 3.99
CA SER A 454 -9.33 0.39 4.17
C SER A 454 -9.38 -0.35 2.85
N PHE A 455 -10.19 0.15 1.91
CA PHE A 455 -10.34 -0.47 0.61
C PHE A 455 -9.08 -0.37 -0.25
N ILE A 456 -8.39 0.79 -0.24
CA ILE A 456 -7.15 0.95 -1.02
C ILE A 456 -6.06 0.00 -0.55
N LEU A 457 -5.96 -0.26 0.76
CA LEU A 457 -5.04 -1.26 1.30
C LEU A 457 -5.43 -2.67 0.84
N ALA A 458 -6.72 -3.04 0.92
CA ALA A 458 -7.22 -4.33 0.46
C ALA A 458 -6.94 -4.55 -1.02
N LEU A 459 -7.24 -3.54 -1.84
CA LEU A 459 -7.04 -3.60 -3.29
C LEU A 459 -5.55 -3.69 -3.64
N GLN A 460 -4.69 -2.93 -2.96
CA GLN A 460 -3.24 -2.98 -3.19
C GLN A 460 -2.69 -4.39 -2.90
N VAL A 461 -3.06 -4.99 -1.77
CA VAL A 461 -2.65 -6.37 -1.44
C VAL A 461 -3.19 -7.36 -2.46
N PHE A 462 -4.46 -7.24 -2.87
CA PHE A 462 -5.05 -8.09 -3.91
C PHE A 462 -4.32 -8.00 -5.24
N LEU A 463 -3.99 -6.78 -5.70
CA LEU A 463 -3.28 -6.56 -6.96
C LEU A 463 -1.86 -7.13 -6.93
N ILE A 464 -1.18 -7.07 -5.78
CA ILE A 464 0.18 -7.61 -5.63
C ILE A 464 0.13 -9.14 -5.62
N VAL A 465 -0.62 -9.72 -4.69
CA VAL A 465 -0.72 -11.18 -4.55
C VAL A 465 -1.28 -11.81 -5.82
N GLY A 466 -2.33 -11.21 -6.40
CA GLY A 466 -2.89 -11.67 -7.67
C GLY A 466 -1.90 -11.60 -8.83
N GLY A 467 -1.02 -10.59 -8.84
CA GLY A 467 0.02 -10.45 -9.86
C GLY A 467 1.11 -11.52 -9.75
N VAL A 468 1.65 -11.74 -8.55
CA VAL A 468 2.76 -12.69 -8.32
C VAL A 468 2.28 -14.15 -8.36
N THR A 469 1.02 -14.43 -8.03
CA THR A 469 0.42 -15.78 -8.16
C THR A 469 -0.17 -16.06 -9.55
N LYS A 470 0.06 -15.17 -10.53
CA LYS A 470 -0.48 -15.32 -11.91
C LYS A 470 -2.02 -15.32 -11.99
N LEU A 471 -2.75 -14.81 -10.99
CA LEU A 471 -4.20 -14.62 -11.07
C LEU A 471 -4.57 -13.46 -12.01
N ILE A 472 -3.77 -12.39 -12.00
CA ILE A 472 -3.88 -11.22 -12.87
C ILE A 472 -2.50 -10.90 -13.45
N PRO A 473 -2.39 -10.05 -14.50
CA PRO A 473 -1.09 -9.59 -14.99
C PRO A 473 -0.27 -8.88 -13.90
N LEU A 474 1.04 -9.09 -13.89
CA LEU A 474 1.97 -8.51 -12.90
C LEU A 474 1.85 -6.99 -12.85
N THR A 475 1.70 -6.44 -11.65
CA THR A 475 1.45 -5.01 -11.43
C THR A 475 2.70 -4.20 -11.09
N GLY A 476 3.71 -4.81 -10.44
CA GLY A 476 4.93 -4.11 -10.01
C GLY A 476 4.73 -3.17 -8.82
N LEU A 477 3.71 -3.40 -8.00
CA LEU A 477 3.46 -2.65 -6.78
C LEU A 477 4.25 -3.25 -5.60
N ALA A 478 4.78 -2.40 -4.72
CA ALA A 478 5.45 -2.86 -3.51
C ALA A 478 4.45 -3.35 -2.45
N THR A 479 4.74 -4.51 -1.82
CA THR A 479 3.89 -5.07 -0.76
C THR A 479 3.92 -4.20 0.49
N PRO A 480 2.78 -3.68 0.98
CA PRO A 480 2.73 -2.79 2.13
C PRO A 480 3.43 -3.39 3.35
N PHE A 481 4.28 -2.62 4.02
CA PHE A 481 5.07 -3.00 5.19
C PHE A 481 6.13 -4.10 4.99
N LEU A 482 5.94 -5.05 4.07
CA LEU A 482 6.86 -6.16 3.83
C LEU A 482 8.00 -5.76 2.90
N ALA A 483 7.68 -5.15 1.74
CA ALA A 483 8.68 -4.82 0.73
C ALA A 483 9.66 -3.73 1.17
N GLN A 484 10.88 -3.82 0.67
CA GLN A 484 11.84 -2.72 0.76
C GLN A 484 11.38 -1.55 -0.12
N GLY A 485 11.05 -0.44 0.53
CA GLY A 485 10.60 0.75 -0.19
C GLY A 485 10.21 1.87 0.77
N GLY A 486 11.05 2.92 0.83
CA GLY A 486 10.84 4.03 1.75
C GLY A 486 9.49 4.72 1.58
N SER A 487 9.11 5.04 0.35
CA SER A 487 7.87 5.76 0.06
C SER A 487 6.62 4.96 0.41
N SER A 488 6.61 3.67 0.04
CA SER A 488 5.50 2.77 0.37
C SER A 488 5.37 2.59 1.88
N LEU A 489 6.49 2.38 2.57
CA LEU A 489 6.48 2.20 4.03
C LEU A 489 6.00 3.47 4.75
N MET A 490 6.50 4.65 4.37
CA MET A 490 6.06 5.94 4.91
C MET A 490 4.56 6.18 4.70
N ALA A 491 4.08 5.98 3.47
CA ALA A 491 2.66 6.17 3.14
C ALA A 491 1.77 5.21 3.91
N ASN A 492 2.17 3.94 4.05
CA ASN A 492 1.39 2.95 4.79
C ASN A 492 1.38 3.22 6.31
N TRP A 493 2.46 3.74 6.90
CA TRP A 493 2.45 4.19 8.29
C TRP A 493 1.53 5.39 8.51
N ILE A 494 1.49 6.35 7.57
CA ILE A 494 0.52 7.47 7.60
C ILE A 494 -0.92 6.91 7.50
N LEU A 495 -1.16 5.92 6.64
CA LEU A 495 -2.45 5.27 6.46
C LEU A 495 -2.93 4.59 7.75
N ILE A 496 -2.06 3.87 8.47
CA ILE A 496 -2.38 3.31 9.79
C ILE A 496 -2.65 4.41 10.81
N ALA A 497 -1.87 5.51 10.84
CA ALA A 497 -2.13 6.64 11.73
C ALA A 497 -3.53 7.24 11.51
N ILE A 498 -3.93 7.39 10.24
CA ILE A 498 -5.27 7.84 9.86
C ILE A 498 -6.32 6.87 10.41
N LEU A 499 -6.20 5.56 10.18
CA LEU A 499 -7.14 4.56 10.68
C LEU A 499 -7.21 4.55 12.22
N VAL A 500 -6.07 4.65 12.91
CA VAL A 500 -5.99 4.78 14.37
C VAL A 500 -6.76 6.00 14.84
N ARG A 501 -6.56 7.15 14.20
CA ARG A 501 -7.24 8.39 14.57
C ARG A 501 -8.74 8.33 14.27
N LEU A 502 -9.13 7.87 13.08
CA LEU A 502 -10.54 7.71 12.73
C LEU A 502 -11.25 6.71 13.64
N SER A 503 -10.58 5.62 14.05
CA SER A 503 -11.14 4.64 14.98
C SER A 503 -11.31 5.21 16.39
N HIS A 504 -10.40 6.10 16.82
CA HIS A 504 -10.53 6.85 18.07
C HIS A 504 -11.78 7.76 18.04
N ASP A 505 -11.91 8.57 16.97
CA ASP A 505 -13.00 9.53 16.85
C ASP A 505 -14.37 8.82 16.72
N ALA A 506 -14.43 7.69 16.02
CA ALA A 506 -15.65 6.89 15.88
C ALA A 506 -16.13 6.27 17.20
N ARG A 507 -15.19 5.95 18.12
CA ARG A 507 -15.49 5.29 19.41
C ARG A 507 -15.49 6.23 20.62
N LYS A 508 -15.09 7.49 20.43
CA LYS A 508 -15.11 8.50 21.50
C LYS A 508 -16.56 8.70 21.95
N PRO A 509 -16.85 8.65 23.28
CA PRO A 509 -18.18 8.94 23.80
C PRO A 509 -18.64 10.33 23.33
N ALA A 510 -19.92 10.44 22.96
CA ALA A 510 -20.49 11.75 22.69
C ALA A 510 -20.35 12.64 23.94
N PRO A 511 -20.09 13.95 23.81
CA PRO A 511 -20.22 14.89 24.93
C PRO A 511 -21.60 14.68 25.51
N LYS A 512 -21.71 14.55 26.84
CA LYS A 512 -23.01 14.56 27.49
C LYS A 512 -23.63 15.90 27.14
N ALA A 513 -24.77 15.87 26.44
CA ALA A 513 -25.61 17.05 26.26
C ALA A 513 -25.84 17.58 27.68
N ILE A 514 -25.55 18.86 27.89
CA ILE A 514 -25.71 19.52 29.16
C ILE A 514 -27.24 19.45 29.45
N GLN A 515 -27.63 18.65 30.43
CA GLN A 515 -29.03 18.57 30.91
C GLN A 515 -29.45 19.88 31.62
N GLU A 516 -28.73 20.97 31.44
CA GLU A 516 -29.02 22.26 32.05
C GLU A 516 -30.21 22.98 31.42
N GLU A 517 -30.55 22.75 30.16
CA GLU A 517 -31.73 23.35 29.56
C GLU A 517 -33.05 22.78 30.11
N GLY A 518 -33.06 21.53 30.57
CA GLY A 518 -34.25 20.93 31.20
C GLY A 518 -34.52 21.42 32.60
N MET A 519 -33.49 21.82 33.38
CA MET A 519 -33.68 22.38 34.73
C MET A 519 -34.18 23.82 34.72
N THR A 520 -33.81 24.62 33.74
CA THR A 520 -34.25 26.04 33.65
C THR A 520 -35.72 26.15 33.33
N GLN A 521 -36.28 25.25 32.55
CA GLN A 521 -37.74 25.23 32.24
C GLN A 521 -38.58 24.76 33.46
N VAL A 522 -38.09 23.82 34.25
CA VAL A 522 -38.83 23.34 35.45
C VAL A 522 -38.80 24.38 36.56
N VAL A 523 -37.77 25.18 36.68
CA VAL A 523 -37.69 26.27 37.68
C VAL A 523 -38.59 27.42 37.27
N SER A 524 -38.76 27.76 35.98
CA SER A 524 -39.63 28.82 35.51
C SER A 524 -41.12 28.49 35.67
N MET A 525 -41.50 27.20 35.60
CA MET A 525 -42.89 26.79 35.87
C MET A 525 -43.29 26.77 37.36
N ARG A 526 -42.36 26.76 38.29
CA ARG A 526 -42.64 26.78 39.73
C ARG A 526 -42.76 28.19 40.31
N GLN A 527 -42.48 29.22 39.53
CA GLN A 527 -42.52 30.61 40.00
C GLN A 527 -43.67 31.43 39.40
N ALA A 528 -44.70 30.80 38.77
CA ALA A 528 -45.92 31.50 38.44
C ALA A 528 -46.77 31.64 39.73
N PRO A 529 -46.92 32.86 40.32
CA PRO A 529 -47.81 33.03 41.44
C PRO A 529 -49.25 32.93 40.94
N GLY A 530 -50.04 32.13 41.65
CA GLY A 530 -51.49 32.07 41.43
C GLY A 530 -52.09 33.44 41.61
N GLN A 531 -52.83 33.87 40.57
CA GLN A 531 -53.94 34.80 40.67
C GLN A 531 -55.20 34.08 40.26
#